data_35e519ed716a7080e4bb945cf8264021
#
_entry.id   35e519ed716a7080e4bb945cf8264021
#
_cell.length_a   1.000
_cell.length_b   1.000
_cell.length_c   1.000
_cell.angle_alpha   90.00
_cell.angle_beta   90.00
_cell.angle_gamma   90.00
#
_symmetry.space_group_name_H-M   'P 1'
#
loop_
_entity.id
_entity.type
_entity.pdbx_description
1 polymer ?
#
loop_
_entity_poly.entity_id
_entity_poly.type
_entity_poly.pdbx_seq_one_letter_code
_entity_poly.pdbx_strand_id
1 'polypeptide(L)'
;MIDRIINEESLEFENEILNTNNARYIFLYAYFHEIKNKEKFINGIINSDDKKYIHYFFRSVKNIDRELLLDKILSYDDSKYIYYCLYDTKDLEDIYYAKAINYVIDSSDHRYLGLTLYYYFVVMKLYNQDIIERLSSIYSGINKDNYLEMFIKERTEAKEEISEHPKYGFHKYEDRNGYVPDMIVCHISPDYGRIVNTVYNPESRVTTHYVVSRNGEVTHSLDLKDGAWTNGTIDDEERDTYYKFSSNPLVSSRSYNANFYTFTIEHESFDGSLTEEQYQASLKVMCEIIDYVKEKYNKNFIIDKDHIVGHRDVDPIVKPSCPGDKFPFNRFINDLKNIYNN
;
A
#
# COMPACT_ATOMS: atom_id res chain seq x y z
N MET A 1 -18.94 -8.33 17.92
CA MET A 1 -18.22 -7.10 18.30
C MET A 1 -17.92 -6.21 17.10
N ILE A 2 -17.33 -6.74 16.03
CA ILE A 2 -16.93 -5.95 14.84
C ILE A 2 -18.10 -5.21 14.19
N ASP A 3 -19.23 -5.87 13.98
CA ASP A 3 -20.42 -5.19 13.41
C ASP A 3 -20.90 -4.02 14.27
N ARG A 4 -20.78 -4.11 15.61
CA ARG A 4 -21.05 -2.97 16.50
C ARG A 4 -20.01 -1.86 16.32
N ILE A 5 -18.72 -2.21 16.25
CA ILE A 5 -17.64 -1.23 16.04
C ILE A 5 -17.84 -0.45 14.73
N ILE A 6 -18.32 -1.08 13.68
CA ILE A 6 -18.56 -0.40 12.39
C ILE A 6 -19.79 0.53 12.46
N ASN A 7 -20.84 0.17 13.20
CA ASN A 7 -22.15 0.80 13.08
C ASN A 7 -22.60 1.61 14.30
N GLU A 8 -21.97 1.47 15.48
CA GLU A 8 -22.38 2.12 16.71
C GLU A 8 -21.40 3.23 17.13
N GLU A 9 -21.90 4.47 17.17
CA GLU A 9 -21.15 5.63 17.65
C GLU A 9 -21.83 6.21 18.88
N SER A 10 -21.26 5.98 20.07
CA SER A 10 -21.73 6.55 21.32
C SER A 10 -20.62 6.68 22.36
N LEU A 11 -20.75 7.63 23.31
CA LEU A 11 -19.77 7.77 24.39
C LEU A 11 -19.76 6.55 25.34
N GLU A 12 -20.88 5.89 25.48
CA GLU A 12 -21.00 4.67 26.29
C GLU A 12 -20.20 3.54 25.62
N PHE A 13 -20.34 3.38 24.31
CA PHE A 13 -19.62 2.37 23.54
C PHE A 13 -18.11 2.69 23.45
N GLU A 14 -17.71 3.97 23.35
CA GLU A 14 -16.29 4.35 23.49
C GLU A 14 -15.68 3.81 24.79
N ASN A 15 -16.39 4.00 25.93
CA ASN A 15 -15.90 3.51 27.20
C ASN A 15 -15.90 1.97 27.28
N GLU A 16 -16.88 1.32 26.67
CA GLU A 16 -16.90 -0.15 26.54
C GLU A 16 -15.66 -0.64 25.77
N ILE A 17 -15.35 -0.04 24.62
CA ILE A 17 -14.19 -0.38 23.79
C ILE A 17 -12.89 -0.18 24.57
N LEU A 18 -12.71 0.95 25.24
CA LEU A 18 -11.52 1.22 26.05
C LEU A 18 -11.35 0.20 27.19
N ASN A 19 -12.44 -0.23 27.82
CA ASN A 19 -12.41 -1.21 28.89
C ASN A 19 -12.07 -2.64 28.41
N THR A 20 -12.16 -2.92 27.11
CA THR A 20 -11.73 -4.22 26.56
C THR A 20 -10.22 -4.43 26.65
N ASN A 21 -9.42 -3.35 26.74
CA ASN A 21 -7.95 -3.35 26.59
C ASN A 21 -7.48 -4.06 25.31
N ASN A 22 -8.33 -4.19 24.29
CA ASN A 22 -8.00 -4.84 23.05
C ASN A 22 -7.54 -3.80 22.02
N ALA A 23 -6.26 -3.83 21.68
CA ALA A 23 -5.64 -2.89 20.75
C ALA A 23 -6.37 -2.79 19.41
N ARG A 24 -6.80 -3.94 18.86
CA ARG A 24 -7.52 -3.99 17.59
C ARG A 24 -8.87 -3.29 17.68
N TYR A 25 -9.64 -3.50 18.76
CA TYR A 25 -10.94 -2.86 18.93
C TYR A 25 -10.80 -1.36 19.16
N ILE A 26 -9.81 -0.94 19.97
CA ILE A 26 -9.49 0.47 20.20
C ILE A 26 -9.14 1.16 18.87
N PHE A 27 -8.28 0.55 18.07
CA PHE A 27 -7.92 1.07 16.75
C PHE A 27 -9.11 1.12 15.80
N LEU A 28 -9.84 0.01 15.63
CA LEU A 28 -10.95 -0.07 14.67
C LEU A 28 -12.05 0.94 15.01
N TYR A 29 -12.40 1.11 16.29
CA TYR A 29 -13.38 2.12 16.68
C TYR A 29 -12.92 3.53 16.29
N ALA A 30 -11.67 3.89 16.60
CA ALA A 30 -11.11 5.19 16.26
C ALA A 30 -10.90 5.39 14.73
N TYR A 31 -10.83 4.31 13.97
CA TYR A 31 -10.74 4.34 12.51
C TYR A 31 -12.09 4.63 11.85
N PHE A 32 -13.17 4.05 12.35
CA PHE A 32 -14.51 4.20 11.78
C PHE A 32 -15.27 5.41 12.31
N HIS A 33 -14.95 5.91 13.52
CA HIS A 33 -15.69 6.97 14.18
C HIS A 33 -14.82 8.14 14.64
N GLU A 34 -15.44 9.29 14.82
CA GLU A 34 -14.80 10.43 15.46
C GLU A 34 -14.75 10.21 16.99
N ILE A 35 -13.54 9.99 17.52
CA ILE A 35 -13.35 9.76 18.96
C ILE A 35 -13.46 11.04 19.77
N LYS A 36 -14.25 11.01 20.86
CA LYS A 36 -14.47 12.16 21.77
C LYS A 36 -13.39 12.26 22.82
N ASN A 37 -12.93 11.12 23.36
CA ASN A 37 -11.90 11.04 24.40
C ASN A 37 -10.53 10.69 23.82
N LYS A 38 -9.97 11.56 22.96
CA LYS A 38 -8.71 11.32 22.22
C LYS A 38 -7.57 10.87 23.11
N GLU A 39 -7.35 11.55 24.24
CA GLU A 39 -6.29 11.22 25.20
C GLU A 39 -6.45 9.79 25.76
N LYS A 40 -7.67 9.39 26.11
CA LYS A 40 -7.91 8.02 26.61
C LYS A 40 -7.64 6.96 25.54
N PHE A 41 -7.98 7.25 24.26
CA PHE A 41 -7.69 6.34 23.16
C PHE A 41 -6.20 6.24 22.89
N ILE A 42 -5.46 7.36 22.90
CA ILE A 42 -3.99 7.38 22.76
C ILE A 42 -3.37 6.56 23.90
N ASN A 43 -3.75 6.81 25.14
CA ASN A 43 -3.22 6.06 26.28
C ASN A 43 -3.62 4.58 26.22
N GLY A 44 -4.85 4.26 25.84
CA GLY A 44 -5.32 2.89 25.67
C GLY A 44 -4.53 2.10 24.64
N ILE A 45 -4.28 2.69 23.47
CA ILE A 45 -3.52 2.03 22.41
C ILE A 45 -2.03 1.89 22.79
N ILE A 46 -1.43 2.90 23.42
CA ILE A 46 -0.03 2.82 23.90
C ILE A 46 0.12 1.75 24.97
N ASN A 47 -0.81 1.68 25.92
CA ASN A 47 -0.78 0.70 27.02
C ASN A 47 -1.04 -0.74 26.56
N SER A 48 -1.66 -0.93 25.39
CA SER A 48 -1.83 -2.26 24.82
C SER A 48 -0.50 -2.92 24.43
N ASP A 49 0.54 -2.12 24.23
CA ASP A 49 1.88 -2.52 23.77
C ASP A 49 1.87 -3.35 22.47
N ASP A 50 0.80 -3.23 21.68
CA ASP A 50 0.69 -3.91 20.39
C ASP A 50 1.23 -3.01 19.28
N LYS A 51 2.47 -3.27 18.90
CA LYS A 51 3.24 -2.54 17.88
C LYS A 51 2.49 -2.34 16.57
N LYS A 52 1.74 -3.35 16.10
CA LYS A 52 0.98 -3.31 14.86
C LYS A 52 -0.17 -2.30 14.95
N TYR A 53 -0.98 -2.35 16.01
CA TYR A 53 -2.14 -1.48 16.14
C TYR A 53 -1.77 -0.06 16.60
N ILE A 54 -0.67 0.11 17.32
CA ILE A 54 -0.10 1.45 17.59
C ILE A 54 0.31 2.12 16.27
N HIS A 55 0.99 1.38 15.38
CA HIS A 55 1.32 1.88 14.04
C HIS A 55 0.07 2.20 13.21
N TYR A 56 -0.92 1.32 13.19
CA TYR A 56 -2.17 1.56 12.47
C TYR A 56 -2.92 2.79 13.01
N PHE A 57 -2.95 2.95 14.32
CA PHE A 57 -3.57 4.09 14.98
C PHE A 57 -2.84 5.40 14.61
N PHE A 58 -1.51 5.41 14.68
CA PHE A 58 -0.68 6.57 14.31
C PHE A 58 -0.97 7.07 12.89
N ARG A 59 -0.99 6.18 11.90
CA ARG A 59 -1.12 6.54 10.49
C ARG A 59 -2.54 6.90 10.06
N SER A 60 -3.56 6.28 10.66
CA SER A 60 -4.92 6.29 10.12
C SER A 60 -5.90 7.11 10.93
N VAL A 61 -5.68 7.31 12.24
CA VAL A 61 -6.57 8.12 13.08
C VAL A 61 -6.21 9.60 12.93
N LYS A 62 -7.22 10.43 12.62
CA LYS A 62 -7.03 11.85 12.35
C LYS A 62 -7.23 12.71 13.60
N ASN A 63 -6.68 13.94 13.55
CA ASN A 63 -6.88 14.96 14.59
C ASN A 63 -6.47 14.51 16.00
N ILE A 64 -5.38 13.76 16.10
CA ILE A 64 -4.77 13.30 17.37
C ILE A 64 -3.38 13.86 17.55
N ASP A 65 -2.93 13.94 18.79
CA ASP A 65 -1.52 14.18 19.09
C ASP A 65 -0.71 12.91 18.78
N ARG A 66 0.25 13.04 17.87
CA ARG A 66 1.07 11.93 17.40
C ARG A 66 2.41 11.81 18.12
N GLU A 67 2.80 12.77 18.96
CA GLU A 67 4.12 12.78 19.58
C GLU A 67 4.36 11.53 20.45
N LEU A 68 3.45 11.27 21.39
CA LEU A 68 3.54 10.10 22.28
C LEU A 68 3.51 8.76 21.51
N LEU A 69 2.72 8.69 20.44
CA LEU A 69 2.63 7.50 19.58
C LEU A 69 3.93 7.28 18.82
N LEU A 70 4.53 8.35 18.27
CA LEU A 70 5.80 8.26 17.59
C LEU A 70 6.91 7.81 18.56
N ASP A 71 6.98 8.39 19.74
CA ASP A 71 7.94 7.98 20.77
C ASP A 71 7.82 6.50 21.12
N LYS A 72 6.57 6.02 21.26
CA LYS A 72 6.32 4.60 21.48
C LYS A 72 6.77 3.73 20.30
N ILE A 73 6.52 4.14 19.06
CA ILE A 73 6.95 3.43 17.85
C ILE A 73 8.48 3.39 17.76
N LEU A 74 9.15 4.50 18.02
CA LEU A 74 10.60 4.58 18.04
C LEU A 74 11.20 3.66 19.11
N SER A 75 10.56 3.51 20.27
CA SER A 75 11.01 2.65 21.35
C SER A 75 11.07 1.15 21.00
N TYR A 76 10.41 0.74 19.92
CA TYR A 76 10.46 -0.66 19.44
C TYR A 76 11.70 -1.01 18.64
N ASP A 77 12.50 -0.02 18.25
CA ASP A 77 13.71 -0.20 17.44
C ASP A 77 13.48 -1.01 16.15
N ASP A 78 12.43 -0.64 15.40
CA ASP A 78 12.03 -1.35 14.20
C ASP A 78 11.92 -0.39 13.01
N SER A 79 12.98 -0.31 12.22
CA SER A 79 13.09 0.57 11.07
C SER A 79 11.96 0.39 10.04
N LYS A 80 11.40 -0.81 9.94
CA LYS A 80 10.27 -1.10 9.06
C LYS A 80 9.02 -0.32 9.49
N TYR A 81 8.66 -0.36 10.77
CA TYR A 81 7.50 0.36 11.28
C TYR A 81 7.71 1.87 11.23
N ILE A 82 8.92 2.33 11.50
CA ILE A 82 9.29 3.75 11.40
C ILE A 82 9.14 4.23 9.95
N TYR A 83 9.67 3.48 8.98
CA TYR A 83 9.48 3.81 7.56
C TYR A 83 8.02 3.89 7.16
N TYR A 84 7.20 2.91 7.54
CA TYR A 84 5.78 2.93 7.20
C TYR A 84 4.99 4.03 7.92
N CYS A 85 5.39 4.44 9.12
CA CYS A 85 4.82 5.62 9.76
C CYS A 85 5.04 6.89 8.92
N LEU A 86 6.24 7.06 8.38
CA LEU A 86 6.56 8.20 7.53
C LEU A 86 5.86 8.12 6.17
N TYR A 87 5.85 6.93 5.57
CA TYR A 87 5.29 6.70 4.24
C TYR A 87 3.76 6.77 4.21
N ASP A 88 3.11 6.18 5.19
CA ASP A 88 1.64 6.05 5.23
C ASP A 88 0.93 7.27 5.87
N THR A 89 1.66 8.18 6.52
CA THR A 89 1.08 9.36 7.19
C THR A 89 1.26 10.60 6.34
N LYS A 90 0.16 11.11 5.79
CA LYS A 90 0.19 12.19 4.79
C LYS A 90 0.30 13.61 5.37
N ASP A 91 -0.10 13.79 6.61
CA ASP A 91 -0.23 15.09 7.30
C ASP A 91 0.73 15.18 8.49
N LEU A 92 1.88 14.53 8.39
CA LEU A 92 2.91 14.55 9.43
C LEU A 92 3.71 15.86 9.36
N GLU A 93 3.90 16.51 10.50
CA GLU A 93 4.71 17.72 10.60
C GLU A 93 6.21 17.41 10.41
N ASP A 94 6.96 18.37 9.87
CA ASP A 94 8.40 18.22 9.55
C ASP A 94 9.24 17.76 10.73
N ILE A 95 8.87 18.16 11.96
CA ILE A 95 9.58 17.78 13.18
C ILE A 95 9.53 16.26 13.43
N TYR A 96 8.40 15.63 13.11
CA TYR A 96 8.25 14.17 13.27
C TYR A 96 9.04 13.41 12.20
N TYR A 97 9.11 13.95 10.97
CA TYR A 97 9.99 13.39 9.94
C TYR A 97 11.45 13.44 10.37
N ALA A 98 11.92 14.60 10.85
CA ALA A 98 13.30 14.75 11.31
C ALA A 98 13.64 13.79 12.45
N LYS A 99 12.74 13.64 13.44
CA LYS A 99 12.92 12.74 14.58
C LYS A 99 13.01 11.27 14.13
N ALA A 100 12.11 10.84 13.27
CA ALA A 100 12.05 9.46 12.78
C ALA A 100 13.23 9.13 11.83
N ILE A 101 13.62 10.07 10.95
CA ILE A 101 14.77 9.89 10.05
C ILE A 101 16.07 9.78 10.84
N ASN A 102 16.26 10.64 11.85
CA ASN A 102 17.42 10.56 12.71
C ASN A 102 17.54 9.20 13.40
N TYR A 103 16.42 8.61 13.77
CA TYR A 103 16.41 7.27 14.35
C TYR A 103 16.79 6.19 13.33
N VAL A 104 16.23 6.25 12.11
CA VAL A 104 16.54 5.29 11.04
C VAL A 104 18.00 5.38 10.59
N ILE A 105 18.60 6.58 10.63
CA ILE A 105 20.04 6.77 10.35
C ILE A 105 20.91 5.98 11.32
N ASP A 106 20.53 5.89 12.59
CA ASP A 106 21.27 5.15 13.61
C ASP A 106 21.04 3.62 13.54
N SER A 107 20.01 3.21 12.82
CA SER A 107 19.72 1.79 12.66
C SER A 107 20.72 1.13 11.71
N SER A 108 20.99 -0.16 11.93
CA SER A 108 21.79 -0.98 11.02
C SER A 108 21.01 -1.47 9.78
N ASP A 109 19.74 -1.10 9.64
CA ASP A 109 18.89 -1.54 8.54
C ASP A 109 19.02 -0.61 7.33
N HIS A 110 20.06 -0.84 6.53
CA HIS A 110 20.35 -0.05 5.33
C HIS A 110 19.20 -0.01 4.31
N ARG A 111 18.34 -1.05 4.27
CA ARG A 111 17.20 -1.09 3.34
C ARG A 111 16.16 -0.03 3.70
N TYR A 112 15.72 0.00 4.95
CA TYR A 112 14.72 0.98 5.37
C TYR A 112 15.30 2.39 5.48
N LEU A 113 16.59 2.50 5.78
CA LEU A 113 17.30 3.78 5.68
C LEU A 113 17.22 4.33 4.25
N GLY A 114 17.62 3.55 3.25
CA GLY A 114 17.57 3.97 1.84
C GLY A 114 16.16 4.35 1.38
N LEU A 115 15.14 3.55 1.73
CA LEU A 115 13.74 3.85 1.41
C LEU A 115 13.25 5.13 2.09
N THR A 116 13.59 5.34 3.37
CA THR A 116 13.21 6.52 4.14
C THR A 116 13.82 7.78 3.55
N LEU A 117 15.11 7.76 3.26
CA LEU A 117 15.83 8.90 2.68
C LEU A 117 15.33 9.23 1.28
N TYR A 118 15.10 8.21 0.45
CA TYR A 118 14.51 8.44 -0.88
C TYR A 118 13.12 9.07 -0.77
N TYR A 119 12.26 8.55 0.09
CA TYR A 119 10.93 9.11 0.30
C TYR A 119 11.01 10.57 0.76
N TYR A 120 11.82 10.85 1.76
CA TYR A 120 11.96 12.18 2.34
C TYR A 120 12.50 13.22 1.34
N PHE A 121 13.63 12.92 0.71
CA PHE A 121 14.31 13.91 -0.16
C PHE A 121 13.73 13.98 -1.57
N VAL A 122 13.32 12.87 -2.16
CA VAL A 122 12.89 12.82 -3.56
C VAL A 122 11.38 12.98 -3.70
N VAL A 123 10.61 12.25 -2.90
CA VAL A 123 9.16 12.24 -3.02
C VAL A 123 8.55 13.44 -2.33
N MET A 124 8.91 13.67 -1.07
CA MET A 124 8.41 14.78 -0.27
C MET A 124 9.13 16.10 -0.58
N LYS A 125 10.31 16.04 -1.18
CA LYS A 125 11.16 17.19 -1.48
C LYS A 125 11.48 18.04 -0.25
N LEU A 126 11.51 17.41 0.92
CA LEU A 126 11.92 18.04 2.16
C LEU A 126 13.45 18.05 2.22
N TYR A 127 14.00 19.16 2.69
CA TYR A 127 15.43 19.35 2.73
C TYR A 127 15.84 19.89 4.11
N ASN A 128 16.57 19.08 4.86
CA ASN A 128 17.07 19.44 6.18
C ASN A 128 18.60 19.31 6.20
N GLN A 129 19.29 20.44 6.40
CA GLN A 129 20.76 20.53 6.37
C GLN A 129 21.38 19.68 7.47
N ASP A 130 20.80 19.65 8.67
CA ASP A 130 21.34 18.90 9.81
C ASP A 130 21.34 17.38 9.53
N ILE A 131 20.28 16.88 8.86
CA ILE A 131 20.19 15.47 8.43
C ILE A 131 21.30 15.17 7.44
N ILE A 132 21.55 16.05 6.47
CA ILE A 132 22.59 15.87 5.46
C ILE A 132 23.99 15.88 6.10
N GLU A 133 24.25 16.81 6.98
CA GLU A 133 25.54 16.88 7.71
C GLU A 133 25.77 15.64 8.55
N ARG A 134 24.73 15.14 9.22
CA ARG A 134 24.80 13.91 9.99
C ARG A 134 25.05 12.68 9.10
N LEU A 135 24.35 12.55 7.98
CA LEU A 135 24.60 11.49 7.00
C LEU A 135 26.05 11.52 6.49
N SER A 136 26.54 12.72 6.15
CA SER A 136 27.90 12.92 5.67
C SER A 136 28.96 12.57 6.72
N SER A 137 28.62 12.71 8.00
CA SER A 137 29.54 12.33 9.11
C SER A 137 29.61 10.83 9.35
N ILE A 138 28.53 10.10 9.07
CA ILE A 138 28.44 8.64 9.29
C ILE A 138 28.92 7.87 8.07
N TYR A 139 28.55 8.30 6.88
CA TYR A 139 28.87 7.65 5.62
C TYR A 139 29.93 8.45 4.87
N SER A 140 31.21 8.03 4.96
CA SER A 140 32.31 8.70 4.28
C SER A 140 32.10 8.71 2.77
N GLY A 141 32.19 9.90 2.16
CA GLY A 141 31.96 10.07 0.72
C GLY A 141 30.53 10.41 0.29
N ILE A 142 29.58 10.42 1.23
CA ILE A 142 28.25 10.94 0.98
C ILE A 142 28.27 12.47 1.05
N ASN A 143 27.87 13.11 -0.03
CA ASN A 143 27.55 14.54 -0.05
C ASN A 143 26.13 14.72 -0.61
N LYS A 144 25.60 15.96 -0.53
CA LYS A 144 24.22 16.24 -0.93
C LYS A 144 23.87 15.85 -2.38
N ASP A 145 24.88 15.67 -3.22
CA ASP A 145 24.70 15.42 -4.64
C ASP A 145 24.75 13.91 -4.99
N ASN A 146 25.38 13.09 -4.14
CA ASN A 146 25.59 11.67 -4.42
C ASN A 146 24.94 10.67 -3.45
N TYR A 147 24.40 11.12 -2.29
CA TYR A 147 23.78 10.18 -1.34
C TYR A 147 22.60 9.42 -1.95
N LEU A 148 21.83 10.08 -2.82
CA LEU A 148 20.75 9.45 -3.57
C LEU A 148 21.28 8.41 -4.56
N GLU A 149 22.35 8.72 -5.28
CA GLU A 149 22.97 7.79 -6.23
C GLU A 149 23.50 6.54 -5.51
N MET A 150 24.08 6.68 -4.33
CA MET A 150 24.53 5.51 -3.55
C MET A 150 23.36 4.58 -3.19
N PHE A 151 22.27 5.12 -2.65
CA PHE A 151 21.11 4.29 -2.28
C PHE A 151 20.34 3.77 -3.49
N ILE A 152 20.34 4.48 -4.60
CA ILE A 152 19.79 4.02 -5.88
C ILE A 152 20.70 2.95 -6.51
N LYS A 153 22.00 3.09 -6.40
CA LYS A 153 22.99 2.17 -6.98
C LYS A 153 23.00 0.81 -6.26
N GLU A 154 22.98 0.78 -4.93
CA GLU A 154 22.79 -0.47 -4.18
C GLU A 154 21.50 -1.21 -4.58
N ARG A 155 20.47 -0.46 -4.99
CA ARG A 155 19.22 -1.04 -5.51
C ARG A 155 19.31 -1.52 -6.95
N THR A 156 20.17 -0.92 -7.78
CA THR A 156 20.38 -1.31 -9.18
C THR A 156 21.33 -2.50 -9.32
N GLU A 157 22.30 -2.62 -8.45
CA GLU A 157 23.22 -3.77 -8.41
C GLU A 157 22.52 -5.07 -8.00
N ALA A 158 21.39 -4.95 -7.24
CA ALA A 158 20.49 -6.09 -7.01
C ALA A 158 19.66 -6.50 -8.24
N LYS A 159 19.79 -5.82 -9.38
CA LYS A 159 19.10 -6.13 -10.65
C LYS A 159 19.82 -7.16 -11.51
N GLU A 160 21.06 -7.53 -11.21
CA GLU A 160 21.78 -8.53 -11.95
C GLU A 160 21.50 -9.91 -11.39
N GLU A 161 20.69 -10.64 -12.09
CA GLU A 161 20.55 -12.09 -12.24
C GLU A 161 19.11 -12.57 -12.34
N ILE A 162 18.42 -12.16 -13.40
CA ILE A 162 17.25 -12.93 -13.81
C ILE A 162 17.41 -13.25 -15.29
N SER A 163 18.17 -14.28 -15.59
CA SER A 163 18.40 -14.71 -16.96
C SER A 163 17.26 -15.54 -17.56
N GLU A 164 16.41 -16.18 -16.76
CA GLU A 164 15.24 -16.93 -17.26
C GLU A 164 14.13 -16.96 -16.20
N HIS A 165 13.12 -16.13 -16.36
CA HIS A 165 11.86 -16.27 -15.63
C HIS A 165 10.96 -17.34 -16.26
N PRO A 166 10.18 -18.11 -15.47
CA PRO A 166 9.08 -18.89 -16.02
C PRO A 166 8.08 -17.94 -16.69
N LYS A 167 7.28 -18.46 -17.62
CA LYS A 167 6.30 -17.63 -18.34
C LYS A 167 5.34 -16.91 -17.38
N TYR A 168 4.99 -17.54 -16.24
CA TYR A 168 4.10 -16.99 -15.23
C TYR A 168 4.61 -17.24 -13.80
N GLY A 169 4.19 -16.42 -12.87
CA GLY A 169 4.48 -16.56 -11.44
C GLY A 169 3.86 -17.81 -10.83
N PHE A 170 4.37 -18.21 -9.67
CA PHE A 170 4.05 -19.51 -9.06
C PHE A 170 2.72 -19.52 -8.29
N HIS A 171 2.36 -18.42 -7.63
CA HIS A 171 1.21 -18.38 -6.72
C HIS A 171 -0.03 -17.82 -7.42
N LYS A 172 -1.09 -18.62 -7.46
CA LYS A 172 -2.32 -18.26 -8.15
C LYS A 172 -3.53 -19.02 -7.60
N TYR A 173 -4.69 -18.51 -7.88
CA TYR A 173 -5.95 -19.24 -7.79
C TYR A 173 -6.35 -19.70 -9.20
N GLU A 174 -6.22 -21.01 -9.46
CA GLU A 174 -6.54 -21.59 -10.76
C GLU A 174 -7.98 -21.30 -11.15
N ASP A 175 -8.17 -20.89 -12.42
CA ASP A 175 -9.48 -20.51 -12.97
C ASP A 175 -10.33 -19.64 -12.03
N ARG A 176 -9.65 -18.81 -11.20
CA ARG A 176 -10.30 -17.87 -10.25
C ARG A 176 -11.34 -18.53 -9.35
N ASN A 177 -11.16 -19.81 -9.03
CA ASN A 177 -12.17 -20.58 -8.28
C ASN A 177 -13.56 -20.55 -8.94
N GLY A 178 -13.66 -20.38 -10.26
CA GLY A 178 -14.90 -20.29 -11.01
C GLY A 178 -15.59 -18.93 -11.02
N TYR A 179 -14.99 -17.90 -10.41
CA TYR A 179 -15.55 -16.55 -10.42
C TYR A 179 -15.21 -15.80 -11.71
N VAL A 180 -16.14 -14.98 -12.17
CA VAL A 180 -15.92 -14.07 -13.31
C VAL A 180 -15.34 -12.78 -12.80
N PRO A 181 -14.16 -12.35 -13.29
CA PRO A 181 -13.56 -11.10 -12.86
C PRO A 181 -14.24 -9.90 -13.49
N ASP A 182 -14.43 -8.86 -12.70
CA ASP A 182 -15.11 -7.62 -13.10
C ASP A 182 -14.46 -6.36 -12.54
N MET A 183 -13.26 -6.45 -11.96
CA MET A 183 -12.58 -5.32 -11.31
C MET A 183 -11.09 -5.31 -11.66
N ILE A 184 -10.52 -4.11 -11.84
CA ILE A 184 -9.08 -3.88 -11.95
C ILE A 184 -8.60 -3.17 -10.69
N VAL A 185 -7.58 -3.73 -10.02
CA VAL A 185 -6.94 -3.13 -8.85
C VAL A 185 -5.53 -2.70 -9.21
N CYS A 186 -5.26 -1.41 -9.01
CA CYS A 186 -3.97 -0.79 -9.26
C CYS A 186 -3.14 -0.76 -7.98
N HIS A 187 -1.86 -1.10 -8.13
CA HIS A 187 -0.87 -1.11 -7.06
C HIS A 187 0.35 -0.29 -7.44
N ILE A 188 1.16 0.05 -6.45
CA ILE A 188 2.49 0.63 -6.67
C ILE A 188 3.54 -0.05 -5.82
N SER A 189 4.74 -0.09 -6.36
CA SER A 189 5.97 -0.38 -5.63
C SER A 189 7.11 0.48 -6.19
N PRO A 190 8.05 0.90 -5.34
CA PRO A 190 9.08 1.85 -5.78
C PRO A 190 10.15 1.27 -6.71
N ASP A 191 10.13 -0.04 -6.99
CA ASP A 191 11.19 -0.73 -7.70
C ASP A 191 10.65 -1.82 -8.60
N TYR A 192 10.71 -1.59 -9.93
CA TYR A 192 10.27 -2.54 -10.95
C TYR A 192 10.97 -3.90 -10.86
N GLY A 193 12.31 -3.89 -10.80
CA GLY A 193 13.10 -5.12 -10.74
C GLY A 193 12.76 -5.96 -9.51
N ARG A 194 12.53 -5.31 -8.36
CA ARG A 194 12.09 -5.99 -7.15
C ARG A 194 10.69 -6.58 -7.28
N ILE A 195 9.75 -5.86 -7.91
CA ILE A 195 8.40 -6.41 -8.15
C ILE A 195 8.51 -7.66 -9.00
N VAL A 196 9.21 -7.57 -10.13
CA VAL A 196 9.42 -8.68 -11.05
C VAL A 196 10.06 -9.86 -10.33
N ASN A 197 11.14 -9.64 -9.58
CA ASN A 197 11.76 -10.69 -8.78
C ASN A 197 10.81 -11.30 -7.75
N THR A 198 9.95 -10.50 -7.12
CA THR A 198 8.99 -10.97 -6.12
C THR A 198 7.94 -11.89 -6.75
N VAL A 199 7.37 -11.51 -7.88
CA VAL A 199 6.28 -12.30 -8.53
C VAL A 199 6.79 -13.62 -9.10
N TYR A 200 8.08 -13.69 -9.46
CA TYR A 200 8.71 -14.92 -9.94
C TYR A 200 9.47 -15.72 -8.87
N ASN A 201 9.45 -15.26 -7.63
CA ASN A 201 10.05 -16.00 -6.52
C ASN A 201 9.01 -16.95 -5.90
N PRO A 202 9.25 -18.28 -5.90
CA PRO A 202 8.32 -19.26 -5.33
C PRO A 202 8.09 -19.10 -3.82
N GLU A 203 9.01 -18.43 -3.11
CA GLU A 203 8.91 -18.21 -1.67
C GLU A 203 8.11 -16.93 -1.31
N SER A 204 7.80 -16.08 -2.28
CA SER A 204 7.26 -14.74 -2.01
C SER A 204 5.78 -14.71 -1.62
N ARG A 205 5.01 -15.68 -2.03
CA ARG A 205 3.54 -15.75 -1.89
C ARG A 205 2.80 -14.50 -2.40
N VAL A 206 3.37 -13.80 -3.38
CA VAL A 206 2.79 -12.61 -4.00
C VAL A 206 2.88 -12.76 -5.51
N THR A 207 1.80 -12.49 -6.21
CA THR A 207 1.74 -12.43 -7.67
C THR A 207 0.87 -11.27 -8.12
N THR A 208 1.04 -10.85 -9.38
CA THR A 208 0.19 -9.87 -10.04
C THR A 208 0.04 -10.29 -11.51
N HIS A 209 -0.93 -9.76 -12.23
CA HIS A 209 -1.08 -10.08 -13.66
C HIS A 209 -0.06 -9.31 -14.50
N TYR A 210 0.12 -8.03 -14.19
CA TYR A 210 1.04 -7.18 -14.92
C TYR A 210 1.90 -6.34 -13.97
N VAL A 211 3.13 -6.07 -14.44
CA VAL A 211 4.01 -5.07 -13.84
C VAL A 211 4.38 -4.05 -14.92
N VAL A 212 4.24 -2.77 -14.62
CA VAL A 212 4.53 -1.67 -15.56
C VAL A 212 5.60 -0.76 -14.98
N SER A 213 6.72 -0.66 -15.68
CA SER A 213 7.85 0.19 -15.29
C SER A 213 7.64 1.66 -15.69
N ARG A 214 8.43 2.57 -15.12
CA ARG A 214 8.36 4.00 -15.45
C ARG A 214 8.65 4.31 -16.92
N ASN A 215 9.44 3.50 -17.61
CA ASN A 215 9.73 3.67 -19.05
C ASN A 215 8.72 2.97 -19.97
N GLY A 216 7.62 2.44 -19.41
CA GLY A 216 6.55 1.80 -20.16
C GLY A 216 6.80 0.32 -20.51
N GLU A 217 7.84 -0.30 -19.97
CA GLU A 217 8.03 -1.74 -20.10
C GLU A 217 6.93 -2.49 -19.34
N VAL A 218 6.39 -3.54 -19.95
CA VAL A 218 5.31 -4.35 -19.38
C VAL A 218 5.76 -5.79 -19.21
N THR A 219 5.69 -6.30 -17.99
CA THR A 219 5.82 -7.73 -17.71
C THR A 219 4.44 -8.32 -17.47
N HIS A 220 4.03 -9.30 -18.30
CA HIS A 220 2.82 -10.12 -18.10
C HIS A 220 3.19 -11.34 -17.26
N SER A 221 2.96 -11.29 -15.97
CA SER A 221 3.49 -12.25 -15.00
C SER A 221 2.48 -13.29 -14.50
N LEU A 222 1.21 -13.20 -14.90
CA LEU A 222 0.19 -14.20 -14.59
C LEU A 222 -0.88 -14.26 -15.68
N ASP A 223 -1.33 -15.47 -16.04
CA ASP A 223 -2.42 -15.67 -17.01
C ASP A 223 -3.71 -15.01 -16.49
N LEU A 224 -4.42 -14.27 -17.36
CA LEU A 224 -5.66 -13.57 -17.01
C LEU A 224 -6.80 -14.50 -16.56
N LYS A 225 -6.73 -15.79 -16.91
CA LYS A 225 -7.71 -16.78 -16.43
C LYS A 225 -7.58 -17.08 -14.94
N ASP A 226 -6.38 -16.90 -14.36
CA ASP A 226 -6.07 -17.23 -12.97
C ASP A 226 -6.22 -16.00 -12.07
N GLY A 227 -6.48 -16.18 -10.78
CA GLY A 227 -6.51 -15.13 -9.79
C GLY A 227 -5.14 -14.89 -9.15
N ALA A 228 -4.70 -13.64 -9.07
CA ALA A 228 -3.42 -13.29 -8.45
C ALA A 228 -3.51 -13.26 -6.91
N TRP A 229 -2.40 -13.56 -6.24
CA TRP A 229 -2.29 -13.43 -4.78
C TRP A 229 -1.83 -12.01 -4.40
N THR A 230 -2.71 -11.01 -4.50
CA THR A 230 -2.32 -9.60 -4.34
C THR A 230 -3.21 -8.81 -3.39
N ASN A 231 -4.53 -8.94 -3.49
CA ASN A 231 -5.50 -8.05 -2.84
C ASN A 231 -6.70 -8.81 -2.26
N GLY A 232 -6.41 -9.89 -1.54
CA GLY A 232 -7.45 -10.73 -0.94
C GLY A 232 -8.13 -10.08 0.25
N THR A 233 -9.46 -10.15 0.24
CA THR A 233 -10.31 -9.95 1.42
C THR A 233 -10.92 -11.28 1.83
N ILE A 234 -11.21 -11.48 3.11
CA ILE A 234 -11.72 -12.75 3.63
C ILE A 234 -12.99 -12.55 4.46
N ASP A 235 -13.76 -13.63 4.59
CA ASP A 235 -14.95 -13.69 5.45
C ASP A 235 -14.57 -14.19 6.86
N ASP A 236 -13.69 -13.41 7.51
CA ASP A 236 -13.25 -13.68 8.88
C ASP A 236 -13.11 -12.32 9.61
N GLU A 237 -14.05 -12.04 10.50
CA GLU A 237 -14.09 -10.78 11.24
C GLU A 237 -12.90 -10.55 12.19
N GLU A 238 -12.11 -11.58 12.48
CA GLU A 238 -10.91 -11.47 13.32
C GLU A 238 -9.67 -11.02 12.52
N ARG A 239 -9.79 -10.85 11.20
CA ARG A 239 -8.71 -10.40 10.32
C ARG A 239 -8.83 -8.93 9.94
N ASP A 240 -7.70 -8.26 9.75
CA ASP A 240 -7.67 -6.86 9.28
C ASP A 240 -8.03 -6.74 7.78
N THR A 241 -8.03 -7.86 7.07
CA THR A 241 -8.48 -8.01 5.69
C THR A 241 -9.97 -8.42 5.59
N TYR A 242 -10.75 -8.23 6.65
CA TYR A 242 -12.18 -8.54 6.64
C TYR A 242 -12.91 -7.69 5.58
N TYR A 243 -13.66 -8.33 4.69
CA TYR A 243 -14.24 -7.66 3.51
C TYR A 243 -15.12 -6.45 3.84
N LYS A 244 -15.79 -6.44 5.00
CA LYS A 244 -16.60 -5.30 5.45
C LYS A 244 -15.78 -4.04 5.78
N PHE A 245 -14.47 -4.13 5.93
CA PHE A 245 -13.61 -2.96 6.13
C PHE A 245 -13.32 -2.22 4.83
N SER A 246 -13.56 -2.85 3.67
CA SER A 246 -13.36 -2.22 2.37
C SER A 246 -14.19 -0.95 2.23
N SER A 247 -13.59 0.10 1.69
CA SER A 247 -14.29 1.33 1.32
C SER A 247 -15.04 1.21 -0.02
N ASN A 248 -14.74 0.16 -0.80
CA ASN A 248 -15.42 -0.12 -2.05
C ASN A 248 -16.72 -0.89 -1.81
N PRO A 249 -17.88 -0.39 -2.28
CA PRO A 249 -19.18 -1.01 -2.02
C PRO A 249 -19.33 -2.40 -2.65
N LEU A 250 -18.68 -2.67 -3.78
CA LEU A 250 -18.70 -3.98 -4.40
C LEU A 250 -17.92 -5.00 -3.58
N VAL A 251 -16.75 -4.61 -3.08
CA VAL A 251 -15.92 -5.47 -2.24
C VAL A 251 -16.60 -5.72 -0.89
N SER A 252 -17.09 -4.68 -0.23
CA SER A 252 -17.73 -4.81 1.09
C SER A 252 -19.04 -5.61 1.05
N SER A 253 -19.69 -5.73 -0.10
CA SER A 253 -20.88 -6.56 -0.29
C SER A 253 -20.58 -8.03 -0.62
N ARG A 254 -19.32 -8.40 -0.92
CA ARG A 254 -18.89 -9.74 -1.33
C ARG A 254 -18.14 -10.43 -0.20
N SER A 255 -18.67 -11.52 0.34
CA SER A 255 -18.03 -12.27 1.45
C SER A 255 -16.96 -13.27 0.99
N TYR A 256 -16.33 -13.05 -0.15
CA TYR A 256 -15.30 -13.92 -0.70
C TYR A 256 -14.07 -13.14 -1.17
N ASN A 257 -12.97 -13.87 -1.35
CA ASN A 257 -11.66 -13.30 -1.62
C ASN A 257 -11.63 -12.44 -2.89
N ALA A 258 -11.21 -11.19 -2.77
CA ALA A 258 -11.11 -10.24 -3.88
C ALA A 258 -10.19 -10.73 -5.01
N ASN A 259 -9.22 -11.58 -4.73
CA ASN A 259 -8.35 -12.16 -5.75
C ASN A 259 -9.11 -13.00 -6.81
N PHE A 260 -10.30 -13.49 -6.49
CA PHE A 260 -11.10 -14.27 -7.44
C PHE A 260 -11.73 -13.44 -8.55
N TYR A 261 -12.10 -12.20 -8.26
CA TYR A 261 -12.84 -11.33 -9.20
C TYR A 261 -12.08 -10.08 -9.66
N THR A 262 -10.77 -10.01 -9.34
CA THR A 262 -9.96 -8.84 -9.70
C THR A 262 -8.82 -9.20 -10.65
N PHE A 263 -8.48 -8.26 -11.53
CA PHE A 263 -7.19 -8.19 -12.20
C PHE A 263 -6.30 -7.21 -11.46
N THR A 264 -4.99 -7.40 -11.49
CA THR A 264 -4.04 -6.59 -10.72
C THR A 264 -2.91 -6.09 -11.59
N ILE A 265 -2.59 -4.81 -11.45
CA ILE A 265 -1.49 -4.15 -12.17
C ILE A 265 -0.61 -3.44 -11.15
N GLU A 266 0.65 -3.86 -11.06
CA GLU A 266 1.68 -3.18 -10.28
C GLU A 266 2.38 -2.12 -11.12
N HIS A 267 2.55 -0.93 -10.57
CA HIS A 267 3.24 0.18 -11.24
C HIS A 267 4.49 0.57 -10.46
N GLU A 268 5.59 0.80 -11.17
CA GLU A 268 6.79 1.36 -10.55
C GLU A 268 6.53 2.83 -10.18
N SER A 269 6.20 3.08 -8.92
CA SER A 269 5.93 4.43 -8.41
C SER A 269 6.08 4.49 -6.90
N PHE A 270 6.32 5.70 -6.36
CA PHE A 270 6.35 5.95 -4.92
C PHE A 270 5.06 6.58 -4.39
N ASP A 271 4.44 7.45 -5.17
CA ASP A 271 3.31 8.29 -4.74
C ASP A 271 2.09 8.17 -5.66
N GLY A 272 2.16 7.24 -6.61
CA GLY A 272 1.12 7.02 -7.62
C GLY A 272 1.26 7.87 -8.87
N SER A 273 2.24 8.78 -8.93
CA SER A 273 2.51 9.50 -10.18
C SER A 273 3.07 8.54 -11.24
N LEU A 274 2.57 8.64 -12.46
CA LEU A 274 3.02 7.87 -13.60
C LEU A 274 3.70 8.80 -14.61
N THR A 275 4.72 8.29 -15.31
CA THR A 275 5.20 8.93 -16.54
C THR A 275 4.18 8.76 -17.65
N GLU A 276 4.30 9.50 -18.74
CA GLU A 276 3.36 9.36 -19.87
C GLU A 276 3.54 7.99 -20.55
N GLU A 277 4.76 7.51 -20.68
CA GLU A 277 5.08 6.19 -21.24
C GLU A 277 4.45 5.08 -20.39
N GLN A 278 4.58 5.17 -19.06
CA GLN A 278 3.99 4.24 -18.12
C GLN A 278 2.45 4.29 -18.16
N TYR A 279 1.88 5.50 -18.22
CA TYR A 279 0.44 5.69 -18.34
C TYR A 279 -0.12 5.03 -19.60
N GLN A 280 0.51 5.28 -20.76
CA GLN A 280 0.07 4.71 -22.04
C GLN A 280 0.21 3.18 -22.08
N ALA A 281 1.28 2.64 -21.50
CA ALA A 281 1.46 1.20 -21.35
C ALA A 281 0.38 0.58 -20.45
N SER A 282 0.07 1.23 -19.32
CA SER A 282 -0.98 0.78 -18.41
C SER A 282 -2.37 0.85 -19.03
N LEU A 283 -2.66 1.90 -19.81
CA LEU A 283 -3.92 2.03 -20.53
C LEU A 283 -4.12 0.88 -21.53
N LYS A 284 -3.07 0.49 -22.26
CA LYS A 284 -3.11 -0.68 -23.15
C LYS A 284 -3.38 -1.98 -22.40
N VAL A 285 -2.71 -2.18 -21.25
CA VAL A 285 -2.96 -3.34 -20.37
C VAL A 285 -4.41 -3.37 -19.89
N MET A 286 -4.98 -2.23 -19.50
CA MET A 286 -6.39 -2.17 -19.09
C MET A 286 -7.33 -2.51 -20.25
N CYS A 287 -7.04 -2.05 -21.48
CA CYS A 287 -7.79 -2.43 -22.66
C CYS A 287 -7.71 -3.95 -22.91
N GLU A 288 -6.51 -4.55 -22.83
CA GLU A 288 -6.34 -6.01 -22.96
C GLU A 288 -7.18 -6.78 -21.95
N ILE A 289 -7.23 -6.34 -20.71
CA ILE A 289 -8.08 -6.94 -19.66
C ILE A 289 -9.56 -6.83 -19.99
N ILE A 290 -10.02 -5.65 -20.44
CA ILE A 290 -11.43 -5.41 -20.79
C ILE A 290 -11.85 -6.29 -21.97
N ASP A 291 -11.01 -6.36 -23.00
CA ASP A 291 -11.25 -7.20 -24.19
C ASP A 291 -11.26 -8.69 -23.81
N TYR A 292 -10.33 -9.12 -22.96
CA TYR A 292 -10.32 -10.49 -22.43
C TYR A 292 -11.63 -10.85 -21.71
N VAL A 293 -12.17 -9.95 -20.86
CA VAL A 293 -13.45 -10.21 -20.16
C VAL A 293 -14.58 -10.35 -21.18
N LYS A 294 -14.59 -9.52 -22.21
CA LYS A 294 -15.59 -9.60 -23.30
C LYS A 294 -15.51 -10.89 -24.07
N GLU A 295 -14.31 -11.28 -24.48
CA GLU A 295 -14.07 -12.48 -25.29
C GLU A 295 -14.29 -13.76 -24.50
N LYS A 296 -13.72 -13.85 -23.30
CA LYS A 296 -13.72 -15.07 -22.48
C LYS A 296 -15.06 -15.33 -21.81
N TYR A 297 -15.72 -14.28 -21.29
CA TYR A 297 -16.92 -14.42 -20.45
C TYR A 297 -18.20 -13.87 -21.14
N ASN A 298 -18.07 -13.28 -22.32
CA ASN A 298 -19.15 -12.61 -23.03
C ASN A 298 -19.86 -11.53 -22.17
N LYS A 299 -19.07 -10.80 -21.37
CA LYS A 299 -19.53 -9.72 -20.47
C LYS A 299 -18.88 -8.40 -20.83
N ASN A 300 -19.65 -7.34 -20.72
CA ASN A 300 -19.11 -5.99 -20.82
C ASN A 300 -18.49 -5.62 -19.47
N PHE A 301 -17.25 -5.16 -19.47
CA PHE A 301 -16.61 -4.61 -18.29
C PHE A 301 -17.20 -3.23 -17.98
N ILE A 302 -17.51 -2.98 -16.71
CA ILE A 302 -18.05 -1.68 -16.27
C ILE A 302 -16.87 -0.75 -15.99
N ILE A 303 -16.82 0.38 -16.73
CA ILE A 303 -15.74 1.36 -16.62
C ILE A 303 -16.17 2.49 -15.71
N ASP A 304 -15.92 2.36 -14.42
CA ASP A 304 -16.20 3.37 -13.41
C ASP A 304 -15.26 3.29 -12.22
N LYS A 305 -15.46 4.17 -11.23
CA LYS A 305 -14.66 4.28 -10.02
C LYS A 305 -14.84 3.11 -9.02
N ASP A 306 -15.84 2.27 -9.20
CA ASP A 306 -16.09 1.12 -8.33
C ASP A 306 -15.47 -0.16 -8.89
N HIS A 307 -15.13 -0.19 -10.19
CA HIS A 307 -14.51 -1.32 -10.88
C HIS A 307 -13.02 -1.11 -11.23
N ILE A 308 -12.55 0.16 -11.30
CA ILE A 308 -11.13 0.49 -11.49
C ILE A 308 -10.65 1.25 -10.26
N VAL A 309 -9.97 0.55 -9.37
CA VAL A 309 -9.74 0.98 -7.99
C VAL A 309 -8.28 0.82 -7.56
N GLY A 310 -7.93 1.39 -6.44
CA GLY A 310 -6.66 1.13 -5.76
C GLY A 310 -6.75 0.01 -4.74
N HIS A 311 -5.60 -0.54 -4.35
CA HIS A 311 -5.55 -1.52 -3.26
C HIS A 311 -6.16 -0.97 -1.97
N ARG A 312 -5.97 0.33 -1.67
CA ARG A 312 -6.57 1.00 -0.50
C ARG A 312 -8.09 0.96 -0.48
N ASP A 313 -8.74 0.85 -1.63
CA ASP A 313 -10.20 0.79 -1.71
C ASP A 313 -10.70 -0.63 -1.38
N VAL A 314 -9.88 -1.64 -1.67
CA VAL A 314 -10.14 -3.06 -1.35
C VAL A 314 -9.77 -3.34 0.11
N ASP A 315 -8.58 -2.93 0.55
CA ASP A 315 -8.04 -3.20 1.88
C ASP A 315 -7.46 -1.92 2.52
N PRO A 316 -8.31 -1.01 3.01
CA PRO A 316 -7.88 0.29 3.54
C PRO A 316 -7.14 0.18 4.88
N ILE A 317 -7.34 -0.90 5.63
CA ILE A 317 -6.66 -1.13 6.91
C ILE A 317 -5.18 -1.48 6.68
N VAL A 318 -4.89 -2.45 5.80
CA VAL A 318 -3.52 -2.95 5.61
C VAL A 318 -2.75 -2.13 4.57
N LYS A 319 -3.46 -1.56 3.58
CA LYS A 319 -2.88 -0.88 2.41
C LYS A 319 -3.40 0.55 2.17
N PRO A 320 -3.42 1.42 3.19
CA PRO A 320 -4.09 2.74 3.12
C PRO A 320 -3.50 3.69 2.09
N SER A 321 -2.25 3.50 1.67
CA SER A 321 -1.54 4.41 0.77
C SER A 321 -1.37 3.87 -0.66
N CYS A 322 -1.77 2.61 -0.95
CA CYS A 322 -1.61 2.03 -2.28
C CYS A 322 -2.83 2.30 -3.17
N PRO A 323 -2.68 2.81 -4.40
CA PRO A 323 -1.46 3.08 -5.17
C PRO A 323 -0.91 4.51 -5.05
N GLY A 324 -1.20 5.24 -4.02
CA GLY A 324 -0.79 6.63 -3.85
C GLY A 324 -1.84 7.64 -4.34
N ASP A 325 -1.71 8.91 -3.86
CA ASP A 325 -2.74 9.92 -4.11
C ASP A 325 -2.67 10.54 -5.49
N LYS A 326 -1.50 10.45 -6.13
CA LYS A 326 -1.30 10.99 -7.48
C LYS A 326 -1.65 10.00 -8.57
N PHE A 327 -2.19 8.81 -8.22
CA PHE A 327 -2.56 7.82 -9.23
C PHE A 327 -3.73 8.34 -10.08
N PRO A 328 -3.61 8.33 -11.43
CA PRO A 328 -4.50 9.08 -12.32
C PRO A 328 -5.80 8.31 -12.67
N PHE A 329 -6.55 7.82 -11.68
CA PHE A 329 -7.77 7.04 -11.87
C PHE A 329 -8.78 7.71 -12.81
N ASN A 330 -9.06 9.01 -12.58
CA ASN A 330 -10.04 9.73 -13.39
C ASN A 330 -9.63 9.81 -14.88
N ARG A 331 -8.32 9.95 -15.14
CA ARG A 331 -7.79 9.96 -16.50
C ARG A 331 -7.98 8.59 -17.15
N PHE A 332 -7.62 7.49 -16.48
CA PHE A 332 -7.85 6.14 -16.99
C PHE A 332 -9.32 5.86 -17.28
N ILE A 333 -10.22 6.17 -16.35
CA ILE A 333 -11.67 5.96 -16.52
C ILE A 333 -12.20 6.74 -17.71
N ASN A 334 -11.80 8.01 -17.88
CA ASN A 334 -12.25 8.84 -18.99
C ASN A 334 -11.72 8.33 -20.33
N ASP A 335 -10.43 7.99 -20.42
CA ASP A 335 -9.81 7.51 -21.65
C ASP A 335 -10.39 6.14 -22.06
N LEU A 336 -10.59 5.22 -21.12
CA LEU A 336 -11.24 3.94 -21.37
C LEU A 336 -12.70 4.12 -21.82
N LYS A 337 -13.47 5.04 -21.23
CA LYS A 337 -14.83 5.36 -21.70
C LYS A 337 -14.81 5.88 -23.13
N ASN A 338 -13.85 6.74 -23.47
CA ASN A 338 -13.74 7.25 -24.84
C ASN A 338 -13.40 6.13 -25.83
N ILE A 339 -12.59 5.13 -25.43
CA ILE A 339 -12.21 3.99 -26.29
C ILE A 339 -13.41 3.05 -26.52
N TYR A 340 -14.17 2.75 -25.47
CA TYR A 340 -15.20 1.70 -25.52
C TYR A 340 -16.64 2.20 -25.74
N ASN A 341 -16.90 3.51 -25.61
CA ASN A 341 -18.23 4.09 -25.81
C ASN A 341 -18.38 4.87 -27.14
N ASN A 342 -17.37 4.79 -28.03
CA ASN A 342 -17.41 5.38 -29.36
C ASN A 342 -17.93 4.36 -30.38
#